data_222e6662e3f283c10dc2ef0f33573248
#
_entry.id   222e6662e3f283c10dc2ef0f33573248
#
_cell.length_a   1.000
_cell.length_b   1.000
_cell.length_c   1.000
_cell.angle_alpha   90.00
_cell.angle_beta   90.00
_cell.angle_gamma   90.00
#
_symmetry.space_group_name_H-M   'P 1'
#
loop_
_entity.id
_entity.type
_entity.pdbx_description
1 polymer ?
#
loop_
_entity_poly.entity_id
_entity_poly.type
_entity_poly.pdbx_seq_one_letter_code
_entity_poly.pdbx_strand_id
1 'polypeptide(L)'
;EKLQVQFYEPKIPYRETITKAARADYRHKKQSGGAGQFGEVHLIVEPYYEGMPAPELYKFNGQEFKMNVKSTETIDLEWGGKLVFVNSVVGGAIDTRFMPAILKGIMSRMEQGPLTGSYARDVRVIVYDGKMHPVDSNEISFMLAGRQAFSEAFKNAGPKILEPIYD
;
A
#
# COMPACT_ATOMS: atom_id res chain seq x y z
N GLU A 1 42.80 9.71 3.49
CA GLU A 1 42.23 9.82 3.34
C GLU A 1 41.28 9.91 3.19
N LYS A 2 41.26 9.94 2.99
CA LYS A 2 40.36 10.24 2.81
C LYS A 2 39.46 9.78 2.45
N LEU A 3 39.19 9.33 2.39
CA LEU A 3 38.42 9.03 2.12
C LEU A 3 37.49 8.74 1.98
N GLN A 4 37.21 8.37 1.92
CA GLN A 4 36.42 8.11 1.75
C GLN A 4 35.52 7.87 1.91
N VAL A 5 35.42 7.84 1.90
CA VAL A 5 34.53 7.87 2.11
C VAL A 5 33.49 7.54 1.74
N GLN A 6 32.78 7.27 1.91
CA GLN A 6 31.83 7.05 1.56
C GLN A 6 30.95 7.65 1.63
N PHE A 7 30.57 7.73 1.09
CA PHE A 7 29.63 8.41 0.88
C PHE A 7 28.38 7.88 0.97
N TYR A 8 28.12 7.53 1.95
CA TYR A 8 26.98 7.00 2.26
C TYR A 8 26.34 7.95 3.14
N GLU A 9 25.42 8.67 2.57
CA GLU A 9 24.65 9.48 3.39
C GLU A 9 23.72 8.65 4.17
N PRO A 10 23.70 8.72 5.50
CA PRO A 10 22.69 8.05 6.28
C PRO A 10 21.33 8.57 5.83
N LYS A 11 20.39 7.67 5.73
CA LYS A 11 19.04 8.05 5.37
C LYS A 11 18.53 9.05 6.40
N ILE A 12 18.12 10.22 5.94
CA ILE A 12 17.62 11.25 6.83
C ILE A 12 16.39 10.67 7.55
N PRO A 13 16.29 10.83 8.88
CA PRO A 13 15.22 10.17 9.64
C PRO A 13 13.87 10.85 9.51
N TYR A 14 13.53 11.35 8.33
CA TYR A 14 12.20 11.84 8.04
C TYR A 14 11.27 10.66 7.82
N ARG A 15 10.01 10.90 8.04
CA ARG A 15 8.96 9.92 7.78
C ARG A 15 7.90 10.57 6.90
N GLU A 16 7.22 9.75 6.13
CA GLU A 16 6.09 10.19 5.33
C GLU A 16 4.81 9.65 5.92
N THR A 17 3.75 10.42 5.82
CA THR A 17 2.42 9.96 6.20
C THR A 17 1.39 10.65 5.33
N ILE A 18 0.13 10.33 5.53
CA ILE A 18 -0.96 10.89 4.75
C ILE A 18 -1.93 11.59 5.67
N THR A 19 -2.76 12.47 5.10
CA THR A 19 -3.65 13.31 5.89
C THR A 19 -5.12 13.06 5.65
N LYS A 20 -5.47 12.34 4.58
CA LYS A 20 -6.86 12.05 4.26
C LYS A 20 -6.96 10.72 3.54
N ALA A 21 -8.18 10.23 3.38
CA ALA A 21 -8.41 8.99 2.64
C ALA A 21 -8.33 9.24 1.14
N ALA A 22 -7.84 8.24 0.42
CA ALA A 22 -7.78 8.28 -1.03
C ALA A 22 -7.94 6.87 -1.57
N ARG A 23 -8.44 6.77 -2.78
CA ARG A 23 -8.69 5.50 -3.46
C ARG A 23 -7.84 5.43 -4.72
N ALA A 24 -7.36 4.25 -5.05
CA ALA A 24 -6.70 4.02 -6.32
C ALA A 24 -6.92 2.58 -6.75
N ASP A 25 -6.85 2.38 -8.05
CA ASP A 25 -6.82 1.02 -8.58
C ASP A 25 -5.69 0.95 -9.61
N TYR A 26 -5.20 -0.26 -9.81
CA TYR A 26 -4.13 -0.47 -10.76
C TYR A 26 -4.23 -1.88 -11.33
N ARG A 27 -4.09 -1.97 -12.65
CA ARG A 27 -4.04 -3.24 -13.36
C ARG A 27 -2.63 -3.46 -13.86
N HIS A 28 -1.99 -4.51 -13.36
CA HIS A 28 -0.73 -4.96 -13.90
C HIS A 28 -1.03 -6.01 -14.96
N LYS A 29 -0.68 -5.71 -16.19
CA LYS A 29 -0.89 -6.64 -17.29
C LYS A 29 0.33 -6.63 -18.18
N LYS A 30 0.88 -7.80 -18.42
CA LYS A 30 2.05 -7.93 -19.27
C LYS A 30 1.91 -9.20 -20.10
N GLN A 31 2.08 -9.05 -21.39
CA GLN A 31 2.08 -10.18 -22.31
C GLN A 31 3.33 -10.07 -23.18
N SER A 32 4.24 -10.99 -23.00
CA SER A 32 5.43 -11.02 -23.83
C SER A 32 5.84 -12.47 -23.97
N GLY A 33 5.75 -12.96 -25.18
CA GLY A 33 6.34 -14.21 -25.62
C GLY A 33 6.18 -15.41 -24.74
N GLY A 34 5.10 -15.69 -24.13
CA GLY A 34 4.94 -16.87 -23.32
C GLY A 34 3.98 -16.64 -22.18
N ALA A 35 4.48 -16.72 -20.97
CA ALA A 35 3.61 -16.56 -19.80
C ALA A 35 3.19 -15.11 -19.64
N GLY A 36 1.88 -14.86 -19.57
CA GLY A 36 1.35 -13.54 -19.27
C GLY A 36 1.40 -13.25 -17.78
N GLN A 37 1.17 -11.98 -17.43
CA GLN A 37 1.03 -11.55 -16.05
C GLN A 37 -0.23 -10.71 -15.94
N PHE A 38 -1.00 -10.93 -14.90
CA PHE A 38 -2.22 -10.16 -14.68
C PHE A 38 -2.55 -10.08 -13.20
N GLY A 39 -2.84 -8.87 -12.73
CA GLY A 39 -3.38 -8.66 -11.39
C GLY A 39 -3.95 -7.26 -11.31
N GLU A 40 -5.15 -7.14 -10.79
CA GLU A 40 -5.78 -5.83 -10.60
C GLU A 40 -6.18 -5.67 -9.14
N VAL A 41 -5.82 -4.54 -8.55
CA VAL A 41 -6.07 -4.26 -7.14
C VAL A 41 -6.75 -2.90 -7.02
N HIS A 42 -7.84 -2.88 -6.27
CA HIS A 42 -8.55 -1.64 -5.91
C HIS A 42 -8.43 -1.47 -4.41
N LEU A 43 -7.88 -0.35 -3.97
CA LEU A 43 -7.65 -0.13 -2.56
C LEU A 43 -7.94 1.30 -2.12
N ILE A 44 -8.11 1.45 -0.83
CA ILE A 44 -8.27 2.74 -0.16
C ILE A 44 -7.14 2.84 0.86
N VAL A 45 -6.52 4.01 0.94
CA VAL A 45 -5.57 4.31 2.00
C VAL A 45 -6.12 5.44 2.85
N GLU A 46 -5.80 5.43 4.14
CA GLU A 46 -6.22 6.48 5.05
C GLU A 46 -5.24 6.56 6.20
N PRO A 47 -5.16 7.70 6.90
CA PRO A 47 -4.29 7.79 8.07
C PRO A 47 -4.76 6.81 9.14
N TYR A 48 -3.80 6.15 9.78
CA TYR A 48 -4.11 5.24 10.87
C TYR A 48 -3.82 5.90 12.21
N TYR A 49 -4.73 5.74 13.16
CA TYR A 49 -4.50 6.09 14.55
C TYR A 49 -5.08 5.00 15.44
N GLU A 50 -4.48 4.84 16.59
CA GLU A 50 -4.86 3.78 17.50
C GLU A 50 -6.29 3.99 18.00
N GLY A 51 -7.06 2.91 18.00
CA GLY A 51 -8.45 2.98 18.44
C GLY A 51 -9.45 3.39 17.39
N MET A 52 -9.02 3.62 16.15
CA MET A 52 -9.97 4.01 15.12
C MET A 52 -10.93 2.86 14.81
N PRO A 53 -12.18 3.19 14.43
CA PRO A 53 -13.18 2.16 14.17
C PRO A 53 -12.86 1.36 12.91
N ALA A 54 -13.45 0.16 12.82
CA ALA A 54 -13.31 -0.66 11.61
C ALA A 54 -13.83 0.10 10.39
N PRO A 55 -13.24 -0.15 9.21
CA PRO A 55 -13.70 0.54 8.01
C PRO A 55 -15.13 0.11 7.64
N GLU A 56 -15.97 1.06 7.31
CA GLU A 56 -17.37 0.79 6.97
C GLU A 56 -17.76 1.38 5.63
N LEU A 57 -17.81 2.69 5.55
CA LEU A 57 -18.31 3.37 4.37
C LEU A 57 -17.40 4.52 3.99
N TYR A 58 -17.07 4.59 2.71
CA TYR A 58 -16.23 5.67 2.17
C TYR A 58 -16.96 6.30 0.99
N LYS A 59 -16.77 7.60 0.81
CA LYS A 59 -17.31 8.32 -0.33
C LYS A 59 -16.19 9.02 -1.08
N PHE A 60 -16.15 8.77 -2.38
CA PHE A 60 -15.20 9.45 -3.27
C PHE A 60 -15.96 9.91 -4.50
N ASN A 61 -15.93 11.22 -4.77
CA ASN A 61 -16.60 11.81 -5.93
C ASN A 61 -18.08 11.41 -6.04
N GLY A 62 -18.76 11.40 -4.89
CA GLY A 62 -20.20 11.08 -4.84
C GLY A 62 -20.50 9.60 -4.91
N GLN A 63 -19.52 8.75 -5.05
CA GLN A 63 -19.72 7.31 -5.09
C GLN A 63 -19.40 6.71 -3.73
N GLU A 64 -20.25 5.78 -3.30
CA GLU A 64 -20.11 5.14 -1.99
C GLU A 64 -19.44 3.78 -2.13
N PHE A 65 -18.53 3.50 -1.20
CA PHE A 65 -17.82 2.21 -1.14
C PHE A 65 -18.04 1.63 0.25
N LYS A 66 -18.79 0.55 0.31
CA LYS A 66 -19.07 -0.11 1.57
C LYS A 66 -18.09 -1.24 1.79
N MET A 67 -17.42 -1.21 2.93
CA MET A 67 -16.42 -2.23 3.26
C MET A 67 -17.07 -3.40 3.98
N ASN A 68 -16.53 -4.58 3.71
CA ASN A 68 -16.98 -5.82 4.32
C ASN A 68 -15.73 -6.56 4.77
N VAL A 69 -15.26 -6.21 5.96
CA VAL A 69 -13.97 -6.67 6.46
C VAL A 69 -13.96 -8.17 6.68
N LYS A 70 -13.00 -8.84 6.08
CA LYS A 70 -12.80 -10.29 6.26
C LYS A 70 -11.63 -10.58 7.18
N SER A 71 -10.58 -9.78 7.09
CA SER A 71 -9.43 -9.94 7.96
C SER A 71 -8.70 -8.62 8.09
N THR A 72 -8.01 -8.46 9.21
CA THR A 72 -7.20 -7.28 9.49
C THR A 72 -5.87 -7.73 10.07
N GLU A 73 -4.80 -7.19 9.52
CA GLU A 73 -3.47 -7.48 10.02
C GLU A 73 -2.80 -6.17 10.39
N THR A 74 -2.32 -6.07 11.63
CA THR A 74 -1.63 -4.89 12.12
C THR A 74 -0.14 -5.20 12.19
N ILE A 75 0.66 -4.39 11.51
CA ILE A 75 2.09 -4.62 11.40
C ILE A 75 2.82 -3.47 12.07
N ASP A 76 3.67 -3.81 13.04
CA ASP A 76 4.56 -2.83 13.66
C ASP A 76 5.75 -2.63 12.75
N LEU A 77 5.93 -1.41 12.26
CA LEU A 77 6.99 -1.11 11.31
C LEU A 77 8.32 -0.95 12.04
N GLU A 78 9.39 -1.44 11.41
CA GLU A 78 10.72 -1.37 12.02
C GLU A 78 11.17 0.07 12.24
N TRP A 79 10.70 0.99 11.40
CA TRP A 79 11.06 2.40 11.49
C TRP A 79 10.05 3.21 12.32
N GLY A 80 9.18 2.54 13.06
CA GLY A 80 8.18 3.17 13.91
C GLY A 80 6.84 3.33 13.20
N GLY A 81 5.78 3.37 14.01
CA GLY A 81 4.43 3.45 13.48
C GLY A 81 3.91 2.11 13.04
N LYS A 82 2.75 2.13 12.40
CA LYS A 82 2.05 0.90 12.04
C LYS A 82 1.53 0.97 10.61
N LEU A 83 1.40 -0.22 10.02
CA LEU A 83 0.63 -0.44 8.81
C LEU A 83 -0.50 -1.40 9.17
N VAL A 84 -1.73 -1.00 8.89
CA VAL A 84 -2.88 -1.88 9.07
C VAL A 84 -3.37 -2.28 7.68
N PHE A 85 -3.38 -3.58 7.44
CA PHE A 85 -3.76 -4.14 6.15
C PHE A 85 -5.08 -4.87 6.29
N VAL A 86 -6.10 -4.41 5.56
CA VAL A 86 -7.45 -4.95 5.67
C VAL A 86 -7.85 -5.61 4.38
N ASN A 87 -8.33 -6.84 4.48
CA ASN A 87 -8.91 -7.55 3.34
C ASN A 87 -10.43 -7.40 3.42
N SER A 88 -10.98 -6.69 2.45
CA SER A 88 -12.42 -6.47 2.32
C SER A 88 -12.93 -6.92 0.95
N VAL A 89 -12.20 -7.82 0.30
CA VAL A 89 -12.55 -8.32 -1.03
C VAL A 89 -13.76 -9.25 -0.92
N VAL A 90 -14.77 -9.01 -1.74
CA VAL A 90 -15.98 -9.84 -1.76
C VAL A 90 -16.08 -10.62 -3.06
N GLY A 91 -16.83 -11.71 -3.02
CA GLY A 91 -17.13 -12.49 -4.22
C GLY A 91 -15.93 -13.21 -4.84
N GLY A 92 -14.83 -13.36 -4.10
CA GLY A 92 -13.66 -14.05 -4.63
C GLY A 92 -12.96 -13.33 -5.75
N ALA A 93 -13.12 -12.01 -5.84
CA ALA A 93 -12.50 -11.24 -6.93
C ALA A 93 -10.99 -11.39 -6.96
N ILE A 94 -10.36 -11.51 -5.78
CA ILE A 94 -8.95 -11.84 -5.65
C ILE A 94 -8.87 -13.03 -4.71
N ASP A 95 -8.17 -14.08 -5.13
CA ASP A 95 -7.94 -15.24 -4.27
C ASP A 95 -7.12 -14.82 -3.05
N THR A 96 -7.49 -15.31 -1.88
CA THR A 96 -6.80 -14.95 -0.64
C THR A 96 -5.32 -15.30 -0.65
N ARG A 97 -4.92 -16.27 -1.44
CA ARG A 97 -3.52 -16.66 -1.57
C ARG A 97 -2.65 -15.53 -2.12
N PHE A 98 -3.25 -14.54 -2.79
CA PHE A 98 -2.51 -13.39 -3.33
C PHE A 98 -2.41 -12.21 -2.38
N MET A 99 -3.15 -12.25 -1.26
CA MET A 99 -3.11 -11.13 -0.32
C MET A 99 -1.72 -10.88 0.27
N PRO A 100 -0.95 -11.92 0.64
CA PRO A 100 0.42 -11.67 1.11
C PRO A 100 1.31 -10.98 0.07
N ALA A 101 1.12 -11.28 -1.21
CA ALA A 101 1.89 -10.64 -2.28
C ALA A 101 1.55 -9.15 -2.39
N ILE A 102 0.26 -8.82 -2.30
CA ILE A 102 -0.18 -7.43 -2.30
C ILE A 102 0.43 -6.68 -1.12
N LEU A 103 0.39 -7.28 0.06
CA LEU A 103 0.98 -6.68 1.25
C LEU A 103 2.48 -6.46 1.07
N LYS A 104 3.17 -7.41 0.49
CA LYS A 104 4.60 -7.30 0.24
C LYS A 104 4.92 -6.13 -0.69
N GLY A 105 4.10 -5.93 -1.71
CA GLY A 105 4.27 -4.80 -2.61
C GLY A 105 4.06 -3.46 -1.89
N ILE A 106 3.04 -3.39 -1.05
CA ILE A 106 2.77 -2.19 -0.26
C ILE A 106 3.93 -1.91 0.70
N MET A 107 4.42 -2.93 1.39
CA MET A 107 5.53 -2.78 2.33
C MET A 107 6.78 -2.28 1.63
N SER A 108 7.08 -2.80 0.45
CA SER A 108 8.25 -2.36 -0.30
C SER A 108 8.16 -0.88 -0.66
N ARG A 109 6.95 -0.39 -0.94
CA ARG A 109 6.76 1.01 -1.27
C ARG A 109 6.80 1.90 -0.04
N MET A 110 6.43 1.36 1.13
CA MET A 110 6.53 2.10 2.38
C MET A 110 7.98 2.27 2.83
N GLU A 111 8.84 1.34 2.48
CA GLU A 111 10.27 1.49 2.76
C GLU A 111 10.89 2.63 1.97
N GLN A 112 10.33 2.93 0.80
CA GLN A 112 10.73 4.04 -0.04
C GLN A 112 9.47 4.81 -0.39
N GLY A 113 9.06 5.67 0.52
CA GLY A 113 7.78 6.35 0.42
C GLY A 113 7.61 7.09 -0.91
N PRO A 114 6.37 7.15 -1.39
CA PRO A 114 6.08 7.76 -2.71
C PRO A 114 6.37 9.24 -2.81
N LEU A 115 6.47 9.94 -1.70
CA LEU A 115 6.68 11.39 -1.72
C LEU A 115 8.15 11.76 -1.90
N THR A 116 9.03 11.23 -1.04
CA THR A 116 10.44 11.62 -1.04
C THR A 116 11.40 10.44 -0.92
N GLY A 117 10.87 9.22 -0.87
CA GLY A 117 11.71 8.05 -0.65
C GLY A 117 11.98 7.76 0.82
N SER A 118 11.41 8.54 1.74
CA SER A 118 11.55 8.30 3.16
C SER A 118 10.57 7.22 3.62
N TYR A 119 10.81 6.63 4.80
CA TYR A 119 9.90 5.60 5.31
C TYR A 119 8.50 6.15 5.55
N ALA A 120 7.48 5.44 5.09
CA ALA A 120 6.08 5.81 5.33
C ALA A 120 5.56 5.07 6.56
N ARG A 121 4.63 5.68 7.29
CA ARG A 121 4.10 5.09 8.51
C ARG A 121 2.66 5.54 8.78
N ASP A 122 1.99 4.77 9.65
CA ASP A 122 0.66 5.09 10.17
C ASP A 122 -0.37 5.22 9.06
N VAL A 123 -0.49 4.14 8.31
CA VAL A 123 -1.40 4.05 7.18
C VAL A 123 -2.25 2.79 7.33
N ARG A 124 -3.55 2.93 7.06
CA ARG A 124 -4.43 1.77 6.93
C ARG A 124 -4.77 1.60 5.46
N VAL A 125 -4.52 0.41 4.94
CA VAL A 125 -4.79 0.07 3.54
C VAL A 125 -5.90 -0.97 3.50
N ILE A 126 -6.96 -0.68 2.75
CA ILE A 126 -8.10 -1.58 2.61
C ILE A 126 -8.17 -2.02 1.16
N VAL A 127 -7.94 -3.30 0.90
CA VAL A 127 -8.13 -3.87 -0.44
C VAL A 127 -9.57 -4.35 -0.50
N TYR A 128 -10.37 -3.77 -1.37
CA TYR A 128 -11.81 -4.04 -1.39
C TYR A 128 -12.31 -4.66 -2.69
N ASP A 129 -11.50 -4.66 -3.74
CA ASP A 129 -11.91 -5.23 -5.03
C ASP A 129 -10.68 -5.51 -5.87
N GLY A 130 -10.89 -6.12 -7.00
CA GLY A 130 -9.84 -6.41 -7.95
C GLY A 130 -10.30 -7.37 -9.01
N LYS A 131 -9.34 -7.90 -9.74
CA LYS A 131 -9.57 -8.90 -10.77
C LYS A 131 -8.40 -9.84 -10.86
N MET A 132 -8.68 -11.09 -11.19
CA MET A 132 -7.63 -12.05 -11.48
C MET A 132 -7.99 -12.85 -12.72
N HIS A 133 -6.97 -13.38 -13.36
CA HIS A 133 -7.09 -14.25 -14.52
C HIS A 133 -6.76 -15.68 -14.11
N PRO A 134 -7.54 -16.66 -14.51
CA PRO A 134 -7.27 -18.04 -14.11
C PRO A 134 -5.88 -18.53 -14.50
N VAL A 135 -5.34 -18.06 -15.62
CA VAL A 135 -4.08 -18.55 -16.16
C VAL A 135 -2.90 -17.61 -15.85
N ASP A 136 -3.13 -16.31 -15.96
CA ASP A 136 -2.03 -15.34 -15.93
C ASP A 136 -1.77 -14.70 -14.58
N SER A 137 -2.66 -14.90 -13.62
CA SER A 137 -2.46 -14.29 -12.30
C SER A 137 -1.44 -15.08 -11.48
N ASN A 138 -0.52 -14.35 -10.89
CA ASN A 138 0.50 -14.93 -10.02
C ASN A 138 0.89 -13.89 -8.96
N GLU A 139 1.77 -14.31 -8.05
CA GLU A 139 2.16 -13.46 -6.92
C GLU A 139 2.85 -12.18 -7.36
N ILE A 140 3.74 -12.27 -8.36
CA ILE A 140 4.44 -11.08 -8.85
C ILE A 140 3.47 -10.06 -9.42
N SER A 141 2.46 -10.50 -10.16
CA SER A 141 1.48 -9.61 -10.75
C SER A 141 0.75 -8.81 -9.66
N PHE A 142 0.34 -9.49 -8.58
CA PHE A 142 -0.37 -8.82 -7.49
C PHE A 142 0.56 -8.00 -6.62
N MET A 143 1.81 -8.40 -6.47
CA MET A 143 2.78 -7.58 -5.76
C MET A 143 2.97 -6.24 -6.46
N LEU A 144 3.14 -6.26 -7.78
CA LEU A 144 3.33 -5.05 -8.56
C LEU A 144 2.07 -4.20 -8.61
N ALA A 145 0.89 -4.84 -8.76
CA ALA A 145 -0.37 -4.10 -8.76
C ALA A 145 -0.63 -3.42 -7.43
N GLY A 146 -0.39 -4.13 -6.32
CA GLY A 146 -0.55 -3.56 -4.99
C GLY A 146 0.40 -2.40 -4.73
N ARG A 147 1.65 -2.56 -5.13
CA ARG A 147 2.66 -1.52 -4.98
C ARG A 147 2.26 -0.25 -5.72
N GLN A 148 1.81 -0.39 -6.96
CA GLN A 148 1.46 0.78 -7.78
C GLN A 148 0.15 1.42 -7.33
N ALA A 149 -0.86 0.61 -6.99
CA ALA A 149 -2.11 1.16 -6.48
C ALA A 149 -1.87 1.93 -5.18
N PHE A 150 -1.07 1.37 -4.28
CA PHE A 150 -0.72 2.04 -3.03
C PHE A 150 0.01 3.36 -3.31
N SER A 151 0.96 3.33 -4.23
CA SER A 151 1.74 4.52 -4.56
C SER A 151 0.84 5.66 -5.05
N GLU A 152 -0.11 5.34 -5.93
CA GLU A 152 -1.03 6.35 -6.46
C GLU A 152 -1.98 6.87 -5.39
N ALA A 153 -2.53 5.98 -4.59
CA ALA A 153 -3.44 6.38 -3.52
C ALA A 153 -2.72 7.27 -2.49
N PHE A 154 -1.50 6.89 -2.13
CA PHE A 154 -0.70 7.64 -1.17
C PHE A 154 -0.47 9.08 -1.67
N LYS A 155 -0.13 9.22 -2.94
CA LYS A 155 0.12 10.55 -3.52
C LYS A 155 -1.14 11.42 -3.51
N ASN A 156 -2.31 10.81 -3.58
CA ASN A 156 -3.59 11.53 -3.59
C ASN A 156 -4.18 11.69 -2.20
N ALA A 157 -3.52 11.19 -1.17
CA ALA A 157 -4.03 11.19 0.20
C ALA A 157 -3.47 12.35 1.04
N GLY A 158 -3.02 13.43 0.39
CA GLY A 158 -2.44 14.56 1.09
C GLY A 158 -1.19 14.18 1.85
N PRO A 159 -0.17 13.64 1.17
CA PRO A 159 1.03 13.18 1.88
C PRO A 159 1.81 14.35 2.46
N LYS A 160 2.49 14.08 3.56
CA LYS A 160 3.33 15.07 4.19
C LYS A 160 4.54 14.39 4.82
N ILE A 161 5.56 15.20 5.11
CA ILE A 161 6.76 14.72 5.74
C ILE A 161 6.70 15.07 7.23
N LEU A 162 7.02 14.06 8.05
CA LEU A 162 7.12 14.26 9.50
C LEU A 162 8.58 14.53 9.84
N GLU A 163 8.80 15.57 10.61
CA GLU A 163 10.15 15.88 11.06
C GLU A 163 10.63 14.87 12.08
N PRO A 164 11.93 14.61 12.09
CA PRO A 164 12.46 13.66 13.07
C PRO A 164 12.35 14.23 14.48
N ILE A 165 12.17 13.33 15.44
CA ILE A 165 12.13 13.67 16.84
C ILE A 165 13.50 13.35 17.42
N TYR A 166 14.12 14.35 18.02
CA TYR A 166 15.40 14.18 18.67
C TYR A 166 15.20 14.15 20.18
N ASP A 167 15.88 13.25 20.80
CA ASP A 167 15.87 13.15 22.27
C ASP A 167 17.09 13.80 22.86
#